data_696260c80a4df58b50c0b7e34a7ebdff
#
_entry.id   696260c80a4df58b50c0b7e34a7ebdff
#
_cell.length_a   1.000
_cell.length_b   1.000
_cell.length_c   1.000
_cell.angle_alpha   90.00
_cell.angle_beta   90.00
_cell.angle_gamma   90.00
#
_symmetry.space_group_name_H-M   'P 1'
#
loop_
_entity.id
_entity.type
_entity.pdbx_description
1 polymer ?
#
loop_
_entity_poly.entity_id
_entity_poly.type
_entity_poly.pdbx_seq_one_letter_code
_entity_poly.pdbx_strand_id
1 'polypeptide(L)'
;MKCALLLGVLAAGASALHVPSMPAARVGSRSGRSAVMEYGRTVKLSAEEAAKKNPTAADRPAMAAKYAGVRASDRDTKKNTRNKIMKKKSYKRSSNPFDLSIHQDVSQKMSEMFAGDLVNKMKEDTFRELVMGEGDRKLTFVLAKEFGFCWGVERSIELAWAAREAFPDKTMHITNELIHNPGVNDLLRGKDIKFMEKDADAVGGKRFDAVGEGDVVILPAFGASLEEMQLLDDKGVTTVDTTCPWVSKVWTTVDKHQLAEMTSLIHGKYQHEEAIATASMCETYLIIKNMKEATEIASYILQEPGCLTDEELLAKYKHAASAHFDPRKHLKKLGLANQTTMYKKETQAIGKLFEKTMVRRRLMMIDADDADDASLEQ
;
A
#
# COMPACT_ATOMS: atom_id res chain seq x y z
N MET A 1 -10.31 16.97 29.58
CA MET A 1 -9.72 16.45 28.34
C MET A 1 -9.57 14.96 28.52
N LYS A 2 -10.39 14.17 27.83
CA LYS A 2 -10.47 12.71 28.05
C LYS A 2 -9.80 12.00 26.88
N CYS A 3 -8.64 11.40 27.14
CA CYS A 3 -7.98 10.47 26.25
C CYS A 3 -8.68 9.11 26.41
N ALA A 4 -9.34 8.62 25.35
CA ALA A 4 -9.97 7.31 25.38
C ALA A 4 -8.94 6.24 25.06
N LEU A 5 -8.43 5.55 26.09
CA LEU A 5 -7.70 4.29 25.98
C LEU A 5 -8.72 3.15 25.81
N LEU A 6 -8.66 2.45 24.68
CA LEU A 6 -9.34 1.16 24.55
C LEU A 6 -8.49 0.08 25.24
N LEU A 7 -8.87 -0.28 26.45
CA LEU A 7 -8.35 -1.43 27.19
C LEU A 7 -9.29 -2.62 27.00
N GLY A 8 -8.83 -3.65 26.30
CA GLY A 8 -9.47 -4.96 26.28
C GLY A 8 -9.11 -5.72 27.55
N VAL A 9 -10.09 -6.02 28.38
CA VAL A 9 -9.96 -6.87 29.57
C VAL A 9 -10.00 -8.33 29.15
N LEU A 10 -8.91 -9.08 29.40
CA LEU A 10 -8.89 -10.54 29.36
C LEU A 10 -8.75 -11.06 30.80
N ALA A 11 -9.79 -11.74 31.27
CA ALA A 11 -9.80 -12.45 32.54
C ALA A 11 -9.03 -13.77 32.43
N ALA A 12 -8.35 -14.11 33.52
CA ALA A 12 -7.38 -15.19 33.68
C ALA A 12 -7.99 -16.60 33.56
N GLY A 13 -7.27 -17.47 32.88
CA GLY A 13 -7.32 -18.92 33.04
C GLY A 13 -5.93 -19.47 32.80
N ALA A 14 -5.27 -19.85 33.88
CA ALA A 14 -3.93 -20.44 33.85
C ALA A 14 -3.96 -21.86 33.33
N SER A 15 -3.19 -22.16 32.29
CA SER A 15 -2.62 -23.51 32.05
C SER A 15 -1.31 -23.35 31.30
N ALA A 16 -0.26 -23.75 31.95
CA ALA A 16 1.11 -23.73 31.45
C ALA A 16 1.28 -24.70 30.28
N LEU A 17 1.62 -24.19 29.11
CA LEU A 17 2.16 -24.98 28.00
C LEU A 17 3.62 -24.61 27.80
N HIS A 18 4.47 -25.57 28.08
CA HIS A 18 5.92 -25.54 27.91
C HIS A 18 6.24 -25.43 26.40
N VAL A 19 6.91 -24.36 25.99
CA VAL A 19 7.43 -24.22 24.63
C VAL A 19 8.94 -24.38 24.66
N PRO A 20 9.51 -25.36 23.94
CA PRO A 20 10.96 -25.57 23.95
C PRO A 20 11.67 -24.43 23.19
N SER A 21 12.76 -23.96 23.79
CA SER A 21 13.66 -22.94 23.23
C SER A 21 14.38 -23.47 21.99
N MET A 22 14.29 -22.75 20.88
CA MET A 22 15.12 -22.96 19.70
C MET A 22 16.45 -22.21 19.82
N PRO A 23 17.57 -22.82 19.39
CA PRO A 23 18.88 -22.18 19.49
C PRO A 23 19.07 -21.08 18.45
N ALA A 24 19.80 -20.04 18.87
CA ALA A 24 20.21 -18.91 18.04
C ALA A 24 21.06 -19.37 16.85
N ALA A 25 20.63 -19.07 15.64
CA ALA A 25 21.39 -19.31 14.42
C ALA A 25 22.49 -18.23 14.26
N ARG A 26 23.76 -18.67 14.27
CA ARG A 26 24.93 -17.87 13.91
C ARG A 26 24.83 -17.42 12.44
N VAL A 27 24.95 -16.12 12.22
CA VAL A 27 25.11 -15.53 10.87
C VAL A 27 26.52 -15.80 10.40
N GLY A 28 26.66 -16.77 9.53
CA GLY A 28 27.89 -17.03 8.77
C GLY A 28 27.75 -16.44 7.37
N SER A 29 28.65 -15.53 7.01
CA SER A 29 28.80 -14.99 5.67
C SER A 29 29.23 -16.11 4.71
N ARG A 30 28.40 -16.45 3.74
CA ARG A 30 28.82 -17.18 2.52
C ARG A 30 28.06 -16.68 1.30
N SER A 31 28.84 -16.37 0.31
CA SER A 31 28.51 -15.94 -1.05
C SER A 31 27.47 -16.81 -1.75
N GLY A 32 26.53 -16.14 -2.43
CA GLY A 32 25.92 -16.60 -3.67
C GLY A 32 24.93 -17.76 -3.57
N ARG A 33 23.70 -17.51 -3.11
CA ARG A 33 22.51 -18.26 -3.56
C ARG A 33 21.29 -17.36 -3.44
N SER A 34 20.73 -16.96 -4.57
CA SER A 34 19.43 -16.30 -4.62
C SER A 34 18.34 -17.31 -4.33
N ALA A 35 17.63 -17.16 -3.23
CA ALA A 35 16.40 -17.88 -2.96
C ALA A 35 15.21 -17.05 -3.45
N VAL A 36 14.45 -17.56 -4.40
CA VAL A 36 13.17 -17.02 -4.81
C VAL A 36 12.11 -17.59 -3.87
N MET A 37 11.45 -16.74 -3.11
CA MET A 37 10.31 -17.17 -2.29
C MET A 37 9.06 -17.27 -3.17
N GLU A 38 8.69 -18.46 -3.56
CA GLU A 38 7.36 -18.79 -4.07
C GLU A 38 6.50 -19.21 -2.88
N TYR A 39 5.58 -18.34 -2.49
CA TYR A 39 4.50 -18.57 -1.51
C TYR A 39 4.72 -19.68 -0.48
N GLY A 40 5.56 -19.41 0.51
CA GLY A 40 5.60 -20.22 1.75
C GLY A 40 6.28 -21.58 1.68
N ARG A 41 6.87 -22.00 0.57
CA ARG A 41 7.74 -23.17 0.45
C ARG A 41 9.10 -22.76 -0.10
N THR A 42 10.16 -23.05 0.64
CA THR A 42 11.52 -22.98 0.11
C THR A 42 11.74 -24.22 -0.77
N VAL A 43 11.54 -24.07 -2.05
CA VAL A 43 11.89 -25.10 -3.04
C VAL A 43 13.37 -24.93 -3.35
N LYS A 44 14.20 -25.90 -3.02
CA LYS A 44 15.58 -25.96 -3.48
C LYS A 44 15.57 -26.34 -4.97
N LEU A 45 15.69 -25.35 -5.83
CA LEU A 45 15.86 -25.57 -7.27
C LEU A 45 17.29 -25.98 -7.56
N SER A 46 17.48 -26.88 -8.54
CA SER A 46 18.80 -27.15 -9.11
C SER A 46 19.37 -25.87 -9.74
N ALA A 47 20.69 -25.79 -9.90
CA ALA A 47 21.33 -24.63 -10.51
C ALA A 47 20.79 -24.34 -11.93
N GLU A 48 20.39 -25.36 -12.66
CA GLU A 48 19.82 -25.29 -14.00
C GLU A 48 18.37 -24.75 -14.00
N GLU A 49 17.56 -25.16 -13.03
CA GLU A 49 16.19 -24.66 -12.85
C GLU A 49 16.19 -23.23 -12.32
N ALA A 50 17.15 -22.87 -11.46
CA ALA A 50 17.35 -21.50 -10.97
C ALA A 50 17.79 -20.57 -12.12
N ALA A 51 18.63 -21.03 -13.05
CA ALA A 51 19.04 -20.28 -14.23
C ALA A 51 17.87 -20.05 -15.20
N LYS A 52 16.98 -21.04 -15.38
CA LYS A 52 15.76 -20.89 -16.21
C LYS A 52 14.72 -19.95 -15.60
N LYS A 53 14.64 -19.85 -14.26
CA LYS A 53 13.68 -18.98 -13.54
C LYS A 53 14.18 -17.57 -13.23
N ASN A 54 15.51 -17.38 -13.16
CA ASN A 54 16.14 -16.07 -12.97
C ASN A 54 17.10 -15.78 -14.11
N PRO A 55 16.70 -14.96 -15.10
CA PRO A 55 17.59 -14.59 -16.19
C PRO A 55 18.84 -13.92 -15.64
N THR A 56 20.00 -14.37 -16.10
CA THR A 56 21.31 -13.80 -15.74
C THR A 56 21.43 -12.36 -16.26
N ALA A 57 22.42 -11.62 -15.81
CA ALA A 57 22.69 -10.29 -16.33
C ALA A 57 22.95 -10.29 -17.86
N ALA A 58 23.40 -11.43 -18.42
CA ALA A 58 23.59 -11.65 -19.86
C ALA A 58 22.25 -11.82 -20.60
N ASP A 59 21.22 -12.36 -19.94
CA ASP A 59 19.89 -12.58 -20.54
C ASP A 59 19.00 -11.33 -20.52
N ARG A 60 19.36 -10.31 -19.72
CA ARG A 60 18.63 -9.04 -19.62
C ARG A 60 18.48 -8.30 -20.94
N PRO A 61 19.50 -8.23 -21.83
CA PRO A 61 19.35 -7.65 -23.16
C PRO A 61 18.38 -8.42 -24.06
N ALA A 62 18.36 -9.76 -23.99
CA ALA A 62 17.46 -10.59 -24.79
C ALA A 62 16.00 -10.49 -24.31
N MET A 63 15.77 -10.43 -23.01
CA MET A 63 14.45 -10.11 -22.44
C MET A 63 14.04 -8.69 -22.75
N ALA A 64 14.93 -7.71 -22.64
CA ALA A 64 14.66 -6.34 -23.05
C ALA A 64 14.31 -6.25 -24.52
N ALA A 65 14.99 -7.00 -25.41
CA ALA A 65 14.68 -7.08 -26.83
C ALA A 65 13.34 -7.76 -27.13
N LYS A 66 12.96 -8.79 -26.36
CA LYS A 66 11.63 -9.44 -26.48
C LYS A 66 10.47 -8.52 -26.11
N TYR A 67 10.72 -7.56 -25.22
CA TYR A 67 9.78 -6.50 -24.84
C TYR A 67 10.01 -5.18 -25.62
N ALA A 68 11.12 -5.02 -26.33
CA ALA A 68 11.46 -3.84 -27.13
C ALA A 68 10.68 -3.74 -28.45
N GLY A 69 9.93 -4.78 -28.85
CA GLY A 69 9.00 -4.70 -29.97
C GLY A 69 7.78 -3.79 -29.75
N VAL A 70 7.53 -3.39 -28.49
CA VAL A 70 6.63 -2.32 -28.11
C VAL A 70 7.51 -1.10 -27.85
N ARG A 71 7.69 -0.23 -28.84
CA ARG A 71 8.41 1.03 -28.66
C ARG A 71 7.87 1.75 -27.43
N ALA A 72 8.66 1.73 -26.34
CA ALA A 72 8.40 2.49 -25.13
C ALA A 72 8.42 4.01 -25.34
N SER A 73 8.61 4.46 -26.61
CA SER A 73 8.75 5.87 -26.97
C SER A 73 7.44 6.65 -27.09
N ASP A 74 6.29 5.95 -27.22
CA ASP A 74 5.02 6.64 -27.49
C ASP A 74 3.92 6.45 -26.44
N ARG A 75 4.19 5.68 -25.39
CA ARG A 75 3.29 5.63 -24.23
C ARG A 75 3.91 6.45 -23.10
N ASP A 76 3.39 7.66 -22.93
CA ASP A 76 3.57 8.40 -21.68
C ASP A 76 2.81 7.62 -20.60
N THR A 77 3.43 6.53 -20.12
CA THR A 77 2.81 5.66 -19.14
C THR A 77 2.59 6.44 -17.86
N LYS A 78 1.53 6.14 -17.12
CA LYS A 78 1.24 6.71 -15.79
C LYS A 78 2.48 6.72 -14.89
N LYS A 79 3.32 5.68 -14.98
CA LYS A 79 4.62 5.61 -14.31
C LYS A 79 5.59 6.71 -14.76
N ASN A 80 5.67 7.00 -16.06
CA ASN A 80 6.56 8.02 -16.58
C ASN A 80 6.11 9.41 -16.15
N THR A 81 4.81 9.69 -16.21
CA THR A 81 4.20 10.94 -15.72
C THR A 81 4.51 11.13 -14.24
N ARG A 82 4.23 10.13 -13.40
CA ARG A 82 4.59 10.16 -11.98
C ARG A 82 6.07 10.43 -11.75
N ASN A 83 6.94 9.73 -12.47
CA ASN A 83 8.39 9.90 -12.32
C ASN A 83 8.88 11.29 -12.77
N LYS A 84 8.27 11.90 -13.80
CA LYS A 84 8.58 13.28 -14.21
C LYS A 84 8.25 14.26 -13.08
N ILE A 85 7.07 14.15 -12.47
CA ILE A 85 6.63 15.00 -11.35
C ILE A 85 7.60 14.84 -10.17
N MET A 86 7.86 13.59 -9.75
CA MET A 86 8.67 13.29 -8.57
C MET A 86 10.15 13.69 -8.71
N LYS A 87 10.67 13.93 -9.92
CA LYS A 87 12.03 14.40 -10.18
C LYS A 87 12.19 15.91 -10.08
N LYS A 88 11.10 16.67 -10.04
CA LYS A 88 11.16 18.14 -9.96
C LYS A 88 11.70 18.61 -8.62
N LYS A 89 12.42 19.75 -8.61
CA LYS A 89 12.94 20.36 -7.37
C LYS A 89 11.82 20.78 -6.41
N SER A 90 10.65 21.13 -6.93
CA SER A 90 9.43 21.46 -6.17
C SER A 90 8.82 20.23 -5.48
N TYR A 91 9.20 19.00 -5.84
CA TYR A 91 8.69 17.77 -5.24
C TYR A 91 9.64 17.25 -4.16
N LYS A 92 9.24 17.34 -2.90
CA LYS A 92 10.04 16.98 -1.73
C LYS A 92 9.61 15.63 -1.18
N ARG A 93 10.40 14.58 -1.43
CA ARG A 93 10.06 13.20 -1.02
C ARG A 93 11.19 12.42 -0.34
N SER A 94 12.43 12.88 -0.43
CA SER A 94 13.56 12.17 0.16
C SER A 94 13.37 11.90 1.66
N SER A 95 14.19 11.04 2.25
CA SER A 95 14.16 10.81 3.70
C SER A 95 14.47 12.08 4.50
N ASN A 96 15.33 12.96 3.94
CA ASN A 96 15.67 14.26 4.51
C ASN A 96 15.59 15.33 3.41
N PRO A 97 14.37 15.79 3.03
CA PRO A 97 14.23 16.83 2.00
C PRO A 97 14.54 18.24 2.52
N PHE A 98 14.77 18.38 3.82
CA PHE A 98 15.06 19.62 4.55
C PHE A 98 16.39 19.53 5.27
N ASP A 99 16.84 20.63 5.91
CA ASP A 99 18.07 20.65 6.67
C ASP A 99 18.03 19.67 7.85
N LEU A 100 19.17 19.05 8.14
CA LEU A 100 19.29 18.04 9.20
C LEU A 100 18.91 18.61 10.58
N SER A 101 19.23 19.88 10.85
CA SER A 101 18.86 20.58 12.10
C SER A 101 17.33 20.62 12.31
N ILE A 102 16.58 20.89 11.24
CA ILE A 102 15.09 20.90 11.30
C ILE A 102 14.57 19.50 11.66
N HIS A 103 15.13 18.45 11.05
CA HIS A 103 14.73 17.09 11.36
C HIS A 103 15.01 16.70 12.80
N GLN A 104 16.20 17.06 13.32
CA GLN A 104 16.57 16.77 14.71
C GLN A 104 15.64 17.48 15.71
N ASP A 105 15.37 18.76 15.50
CA ASP A 105 14.48 19.55 16.34
C ASP A 105 13.04 19.01 16.33
N VAL A 106 12.51 18.69 15.15
CA VAL A 106 11.17 18.10 15.00
C VAL A 106 11.09 16.72 15.67
N SER A 107 12.08 15.87 15.48
CA SER A 107 12.13 14.52 16.07
C SER A 107 12.15 14.59 17.59
N GLN A 108 12.91 15.54 18.17
CA GLN A 108 12.90 15.78 19.61
C GLN A 108 11.52 16.25 20.09
N LYS A 109 10.92 17.26 19.47
CA LYS A 109 9.58 17.77 19.79
C LYS A 109 8.50 16.68 19.72
N MET A 110 8.59 15.81 18.70
CA MET A 110 7.68 14.68 18.56
C MET A 110 7.85 13.67 19.70
N SER A 111 9.09 13.35 20.07
CA SER A 111 9.37 12.44 21.18
C SER A 111 8.79 12.96 22.50
N GLU A 112 8.96 14.25 22.79
CA GLU A 112 8.41 14.90 23.97
C GLU A 112 6.87 14.91 23.97
N MET A 113 6.25 15.07 22.82
CA MET A 113 4.79 15.16 22.69
C MET A 113 4.09 13.80 22.73
N PHE A 114 4.66 12.79 22.07
CA PHE A 114 4.02 11.47 21.93
C PHE A 114 4.50 10.44 22.95
N ALA A 115 5.61 10.67 23.65
CA ALA A 115 6.10 9.84 24.74
C ALA A 115 5.97 10.58 26.07
N GLY A 116 4.78 10.58 26.67
CA GLY A 116 4.55 11.17 27.98
C GLY A 116 5.39 10.50 29.09
N ASP A 117 5.64 11.22 30.20
CA ASP A 117 6.47 10.79 31.34
C ASP A 117 6.10 9.40 31.87
N LEU A 118 4.81 9.08 31.89
CA LEU A 118 4.31 7.79 32.34
C LEU A 118 4.77 6.65 31.44
N VAL A 119 4.69 6.86 30.13
CA VAL A 119 5.14 5.87 29.12
C VAL A 119 6.66 5.69 29.20
N ASN A 120 7.41 6.76 29.39
CA ASN A 120 8.85 6.71 29.55
C ASN A 120 9.25 5.90 30.80
N LYS A 121 8.61 6.18 31.95
CA LYS A 121 8.80 5.38 33.18
C LYS A 121 8.50 3.90 32.98
N MET A 122 7.41 3.57 32.26
CA MET A 122 7.07 2.17 31.97
C MET A 122 8.06 1.50 31.00
N LYS A 123 8.70 2.28 30.10
CA LYS A 123 9.76 1.75 29.21
C LYS A 123 11.03 1.37 29.96
N GLU A 124 11.35 2.11 31.02
CA GLU A 124 12.54 1.86 31.87
C GLU A 124 12.37 0.63 32.77
N ASP A 125 11.12 0.29 33.12
CA ASP A 125 10.83 -0.91 33.90
C ASP A 125 11.00 -2.19 33.07
N THR A 126 11.67 -3.19 33.66
CA THR A 126 11.95 -4.49 33.03
C THR A 126 10.68 -5.20 32.61
N PHE A 127 9.62 -5.12 33.40
CA PHE A 127 8.33 -5.76 33.17
C PHE A 127 7.36 -4.88 32.40
N ARG A 128 7.69 -3.59 32.24
CA ARG A 128 6.81 -2.58 31.62
C ARG A 128 5.42 -2.52 32.25
N GLU A 129 5.40 -2.64 33.55
CA GLU A 129 4.18 -2.64 34.34
C GLU A 129 4.06 -1.35 35.17
N LEU A 130 2.84 -0.88 35.28
CA LEU A 130 2.47 0.20 36.19
C LEU A 130 1.32 -0.30 37.07
N VAL A 131 1.53 -0.32 38.36
CA VAL A 131 0.52 -0.71 39.34
C VAL A 131 -0.06 0.55 39.98
N MET A 132 -1.39 0.70 39.93
CA MET A 132 -2.13 1.79 40.54
C MET A 132 -3.21 1.25 41.48
N GLY A 133 -3.40 1.91 42.60
CA GLY A 133 -4.36 1.53 43.64
C GLY A 133 -3.82 0.54 44.66
N GLU A 134 -4.63 0.24 45.68
CA GLU A 134 -4.29 -0.63 46.80
C GLU A 134 -5.40 -1.67 47.03
N GLY A 135 -5.04 -2.84 47.61
CA GLY A 135 -5.96 -3.89 47.95
C GLY A 135 -6.78 -4.39 46.77
N ASP A 136 -8.09 -4.51 46.95
CA ASP A 136 -9.02 -5.02 45.94
C ASP A 136 -9.22 -4.05 44.74
N ARG A 137 -8.74 -2.80 44.84
CA ARG A 137 -8.78 -1.79 43.78
C ARG A 137 -7.45 -1.66 43.05
N LYS A 138 -6.60 -2.65 43.13
CA LYS A 138 -5.32 -2.68 42.44
C LYS A 138 -5.50 -2.91 40.95
N LEU A 139 -5.00 -1.98 40.11
CA LEU A 139 -4.97 -2.09 38.66
C LEU A 139 -3.51 -2.21 38.19
N THR A 140 -3.23 -3.17 37.37
CA THR A 140 -1.93 -3.33 36.73
C THR A 140 -2.06 -3.01 35.25
N PHE A 141 -1.34 -2.00 34.78
CA PHE A 141 -1.20 -1.65 33.37
C PHE A 141 0.07 -2.30 32.84
N VAL A 142 -0.02 -3.00 31.74
CA VAL A 142 1.14 -3.63 31.08
C VAL A 142 1.33 -2.97 29.71
N LEU A 143 2.51 -2.40 29.49
CA LEU A 143 2.85 -1.77 28.21
C LEU A 143 3.37 -2.82 27.25
N ALA A 144 2.77 -2.92 26.08
CA ALA A 144 3.25 -3.80 25.01
C ALA A 144 4.73 -3.49 24.66
N LYS A 145 5.48 -4.51 24.24
CA LYS A 145 6.88 -4.34 23.83
C LYS A 145 6.99 -3.38 22.64
N GLU A 146 6.14 -3.58 21.65
CA GLU A 146 6.03 -2.74 20.45
C GLU A 146 4.70 -2.01 20.49
N PHE A 147 4.74 -0.69 20.49
CA PHE A 147 3.56 0.18 20.55
C PHE A 147 3.88 1.54 19.91
N GLY A 148 2.83 2.35 19.67
CA GLY A 148 2.94 3.67 19.05
C GLY A 148 2.66 3.63 17.55
N PHE A 149 3.16 4.60 16.84
CA PHE A 149 3.07 4.66 15.39
C PHE A 149 4.06 3.69 14.74
N CYS A 150 3.71 3.18 13.57
CA CYS A 150 4.72 2.51 12.75
C CYS A 150 5.68 3.55 12.16
N TRP A 151 6.90 3.12 11.82
CA TRP A 151 7.92 3.98 11.22
C TRP A 151 7.42 4.84 10.04
N GLY A 152 6.57 4.27 9.17
CA GLY A 152 6.02 4.99 8.03
C GLY A 152 5.10 6.15 8.42
N VAL A 153 4.33 5.99 9.51
CA VAL A 153 3.47 7.04 10.06
C VAL A 153 4.29 8.09 10.80
N GLU A 154 5.26 7.68 11.63
CA GLU A 154 6.19 8.60 12.30
C GLU A 154 6.90 9.50 11.29
N ARG A 155 7.46 8.91 10.23
CA ARG A 155 8.08 9.64 9.13
C ARG A 155 7.12 10.64 8.48
N SER A 156 5.85 10.27 8.28
CA SER A 156 4.87 11.16 7.66
C SER A 156 4.57 12.38 8.54
N ILE A 157 4.44 12.18 9.85
CA ILE A 157 4.24 13.26 10.83
C ILE A 157 5.47 14.17 10.88
N GLU A 158 6.66 13.57 10.97
CA GLU A 158 7.94 14.28 11.01
C GLU A 158 8.11 15.17 9.77
N LEU A 159 7.87 14.65 8.57
CA LEU A 159 7.98 15.40 7.34
C LEU A 159 6.96 16.55 7.24
N ALA A 160 5.74 16.34 7.70
CA ALA A 160 4.72 17.40 7.72
C ALA A 160 5.11 18.55 8.68
N TRP A 161 5.68 18.24 9.83
CA TRP A 161 6.18 19.24 10.76
C TRP A 161 7.44 19.92 10.24
N ALA A 162 8.40 19.16 9.72
CA ALA A 162 9.61 19.70 9.13
C ALA A 162 9.30 20.65 7.96
N ALA A 163 8.27 20.34 7.17
CA ALA A 163 7.80 21.23 6.12
C ALA A 163 7.32 22.58 6.69
N ARG A 164 6.58 22.58 7.79
CA ARG A 164 6.13 23.84 8.43
C ARG A 164 7.31 24.69 8.93
N GLU A 165 8.30 24.06 9.56
CA GLU A 165 9.51 24.74 10.03
C GLU A 165 10.38 25.25 8.83
N ALA A 166 10.44 24.49 7.73
CA ALA A 166 11.21 24.88 6.56
C ALA A 166 10.55 25.99 5.72
N PHE A 167 9.23 26.16 5.82
CA PHE A 167 8.47 27.16 5.06
C PHE A 167 7.58 28.02 5.98
N PRO A 168 8.17 28.77 6.93
CA PRO A 168 7.40 29.48 7.96
C PRO A 168 6.43 30.54 7.39
N ASP A 169 6.80 31.18 6.28
CA ASP A 169 6.02 32.29 5.68
C ASP A 169 5.09 31.83 4.53
N LYS A 170 5.04 30.52 4.24
CA LYS A 170 4.23 30.01 3.14
C LYS A 170 2.86 29.54 3.61
N THR A 171 1.85 29.77 2.79
CA THR A 171 0.56 29.10 2.99
C THR A 171 0.73 27.60 2.75
N MET A 172 0.27 26.81 3.73
CA MET A 172 0.39 25.37 3.68
C MET A 172 -0.98 24.71 3.64
N HIS A 173 -1.10 23.75 2.75
CA HIS A 173 -2.28 22.91 2.61
C HIS A 173 -1.91 21.44 2.76
N ILE A 174 -2.87 20.63 3.15
CA ILE A 174 -2.80 19.18 3.09
C ILE A 174 -4.03 18.66 2.32
N THR A 175 -3.82 17.74 1.39
CA THR A 175 -4.88 17.28 0.49
C THR A 175 -5.96 16.44 1.18
N ASN A 176 -5.65 15.86 2.35
CA ASN A 176 -6.59 15.11 3.19
C ASN A 176 -6.03 15.02 4.62
N GLU A 177 -6.65 14.23 5.52
CA GLU A 177 -6.03 13.84 6.78
C GLU A 177 -4.63 13.27 6.53
N LEU A 178 -3.65 13.68 7.33
CA LEU A 178 -2.29 13.11 7.21
C LEU A 178 -2.30 11.61 7.47
N ILE A 179 -3.02 11.24 8.52
CA ILE A 179 -3.33 9.86 8.95
C ILE A 179 -4.72 9.86 9.59
N HIS A 180 -5.33 8.70 9.73
CA HIS A 180 -6.62 8.57 10.44
C HIS A 180 -6.45 8.68 11.96
N ASN A 181 -5.95 9.81 12.41
CA ASN A 181 -5.79 10.14 13.83
C ASN A 181 -6.17 11.62 14.07
N PRO A 182 -7.34 11.88 14.69
CA PRO A 182 -7.81 13.24 14.92
C PRO A 182 -6.81 14.10 15.69
N GLY A 183 -6.16 13.54 16.72
CA GLY A 183 -5.18 14.28 17.53
C GLY A 183 -3.99 14.77 16.71
N VAL A 184 -3.46 13.95 15.81
CA VAL A 184 -2.37 14.35 14.91
C VAL A 184 -2.85 15.43 13.94
N ASN A 185 -4.05 15.27 13.38
CA ASN A 185 -4.60 16.24 12.42
C ASN A 185 -4.89 17.58 13.12
N ASP A 186 -5.35 17.59 14.37
CA ASP A 186 -5.58 18.80 15.16
C ASP A 186 -4.26 19.51 15.49
N LEU A 187 -3.18 18.78 15.76
CA LEU A 187 -1.85 19.35 15.93
C LEU A 187 -1.36 20.06 14.64
N LEU A 188 -1.64 19.50 13.48
CA LEU A 188 -1.29 20.13 12.20
C LEU A 188 -2.12 21.40 11.96
N ARG A 189 -3.41 21.38 12.29
CA ARG A 189 -4.26 22.59 12.26
C ARG A 189 -3.73 23.69 13.19
N GLY A 190 -3.28 23.30 14.38
CA GLY A 190 -2.62 24.20 15.34
C GLY A 190 -1.32 24.82 14.84
N LYS A 191 -0.70 24.23 13.81
CA LYS A 191 0.48 24.74 13.11
C LYS A 191 0.12 25.53 11.83
N ASP A 192 -1.11 25.97 11.68
CA ASP A 192 -1.61 26.71 10.52
C ASP A 192 -1.47 25.94 9.18
N ILE A 193 -1.64 24.62 9.22
CA ILE A 193 -1.76 23.79 8.02
C ILE A 193 -3.24 23.62 7.69
N LYS A 194 -3.65 24.11 6.52
CA LYS A 194 -5.04 24.10 6.06
C LYS A 194 -5.39 22.76 5.42
N PHE A 195 -6.45 22.14 5.89
CA PHE A 195 -6.95 20.91 5.31
C PHE A 195 -7.89 21.25 4.14
N MET A 196 -7.66 20.66 2.99
CA MET A 196 -8.52 20.86 1.81
C MET A 196 -9.91 20.31 2.09
N GLU A 197 -10.92 21.09 1.72
CA GLU A 197 -12.31 20.66 1.81
C GLU A 197 -12.61 19.62 0.72
N LYS A 198 -13.44 18.64 1.06
CA LYS A 198 -13.97 17.68 0.10
C LYS A 198 -15.05 18.35 -0.73
N ASP A 199 -15.01 18.13 -2.03
CA ASP A 199 -16.00 18.60 -2.98
C ASP A 199 -16.18 17.52 -4.05
N ALA A 200 -17.34 16.87 -4.04
CA ALA A 200 -17.62 15.73 -4.92
C ALA A 200 -17.63 16.14 -6.42
N ASP A 201 -17.90 17.41 -6.71
CA ASP A 201 -18.00 17.93 -8.07
C ASP A 201 -16.66 18.45 -8.58
N ALA A 202 -15.66 18.59 -7.69
CA ALA A 202 -14.33 19.06 -8.06
C ALA A 202 -13.43 17.93 -8.56
N VAL A 203 -12.45 18.27 -9.39
CA VAL A 203 -11.42 17.33 -9.86
C VAL A 203 -10.68 16.73 -8.66
N GLY A 204 -10.63 15.40 -8.58
CA GLY A 204 -10.04 14.70 -7.44
C GLY A 204 -10.88 14.72 -6.17
N GLY A 205 -12.13 15.22 -6.22
CA GLY A 205 -13.06 15.26 -5.09
C GLY A 205 -12.66 16.24 -3.98
N LYS A 206 -11.85 17.26 -4.30
CA LYS A 206 -11.28 18.23 -3.32
C LYS A 206 -11.15 19.62 -3.93
N ARG A 207 -11.23 20.64 -3.08
CA ARG A 207 -11.14 22.05 -3.49
C ARG A 207 -9.69 22.52 -3.67
N PHE A 208 -9.13 22.20 -4.84
CA PHE A 208 -7.79 22.67 -5.24
C PHE A 208 -7.77 24.14 -5.70
N ASP A 209 -8.92 24.79 -5.86
CA ASP A 209 -9.05 26.21 -6.21
C ASP A 209 -8.45 27.13 -5.13
N ALA A 210 -8.45 26.70 -3.87
CA ALA A 210 -7.86 27.44 -2.75
C ALA A 210 -6.31 27.44 -2.77
N VAL A 211 -5.67 26.69 -3.67
CA VAL A 211 -4.22 26.53 -3.73
C VAL A 211 -3.66 27.30 -4.92
N GLY A 212 -2.69 28.19 -4.65
CA GLY A 212 -2.03 29.05 -5.63
C GLY A 212 -0.54 28.73 -5.84
N GLU A 213 0.04 29.36 -6.85
CA GLU A 213 1.48 29.28 -7.11
C GLU A 213 2.30 29.75 -5.91
N GLY A 214 3.32 29.01 -5.54
CA GLY A 214 4.20 29.31 -4.43
C GLY A 214 3.73 28.80 -3.06
N ASP A 215 2.51 28.25 -2.98
CA ASP A 215 2.04 27.54 -1.78
C ASP A 215 2.79 26.21 -1.60
N VAL A 216 2.67 25.65 -0.39
CA VAL A 216 3.19 24.33 -0.05
C VAL A 216 2.02 23.38 0.16
N VAL A 217 2.05 22.24 -0.50
CA VAL A 217 1.00 21.21 -0.37
C VAL A 217 1.57 19.90 0.12
N ILE A 218 1.05 19.40 1.23
CA ILE A 218 1.43 18.12 1.82
C ILE A 218 0.53 17.02 1.26
N LEU A 219 1.13 15.96 0.76
CA LEU A 219 0.42 14.72 0.43
C LEU A 219 0.44 13.80 1.65
N PRO A 220 -0.70 13.18 2.02
CA PRO A 220 -0.82 12.36 3.23
C PRO A 220 -0.06 11.04 3.14
N ALA A 221 0.04 10.34 4.26
CA ALA A 221 0.67 9.01 4.35
C ALA A 221 0.06 7.96 3.40
N PHE A 222 -1.20 8.13 3.03
CA PHE A 222 -1.93 7.25 2.11
C PHE A 222 -1.55 7.44 0.64
N GLY A 223 -0.80 8.49 0.33
CA GLY A 223 -0.51 8.91 -1.03
C GLY A 223 -1.58 9.84 -1.62
N ALA A 224 -1.38 10.19 -2.88
CA ALA A 224 -2.31 10.96 -3.69
C ALA A 224 -2.50 10.28 -5.05
N SER A 225 -3.61 10.55 -5.71
CA SER A 225 -3.83 10.07 -7.06
C SER A 225 -2.86 10.75 -8.04
N LEU A 226 -2.64 10.12 -9.19
CA LEU A 226 -1.77 10.69 -10.22
C LEU A 226 -2.33 12.01 -10.74
N GLU A 227 -3.65 12.10 -10.85
CA GLU A 227 -4.37 13.30 -11.28
C GLU A 227 -4.17 14.46 -10.28
N GLU A 228 -4.23 14.18 -8.97
CA GLU A 228 -3.93 15.16 -7.92
C GLU A 228 -2.47 15.63 -8.00
N MET A 229 -1.53 14.68 -8.16
CA MET A 229 -0.11 15.00 -8.29
C MET A 229 0.15 15.90 -9.53
N GLN A 230 -0.52 15.62 -10.63
CA GLN A 230 -0.39 16.39 -11.87
C GLN A 230 -0.99 17.77 -11.73
N LEU A 231 -2.18 17.88 -11.14
CA LEU A 231 -2.84 19.15 -10.85
C LEU A 231 -1.99 20.08 -9.99
N LEU A 232 -1.35 19.53 -8.94
CA LEU A 232 -0.45 20.29 -8.06
C LEU A 232 0.83 20.72 -8.81
N ASP A 233 1.35 19.85 -9.66
CA ASP A 233 2.51 20.17 -10.51
C ASP A 233 2.20 21.31 -11.50
N ASP A 234 1.04 21.26 -12.13
CA ASP A 234 0.56 22.29 -13.08
C ASP A 234 0.31 23.65 -12.39
N LYS A 235 -0.08 23.64 -11.11
CA LYS A 235 -0.24 24.85 -10.28
C LYS A 235 1.09 25.45 -9.81
N GLY A 236 2.23 24.78 -10.03
CA GLY A 236 3.54 25.30 -9.65
C GLY A 236 3.79 25.37 -8.15
N VAL A 237 3.09 24.55 -7.35
CA VAL A 237 3.26 24.50 -5.89
C VAL A 237 4.49 23.69 -5.48
N THR A 238 4.94 23.90 -4.25
CA THR A 238 5.91 22.98 -3.65
C THR A 238 5.16 21.82 -3.00
N THR A 239 5.34 20.61 -3.53
CA THR A 239 4.72 19.40 -3.00
C THR A 239 5.62 18.71 -1.99
N VAL A 240 5.12 18.45 -0.78
CA VAL A 240 5.79 17.65 0.25
C VAL A 240 5.09 16.31 0.34
N ASP A 241 5.74 15.28 -0.19
CA ASP A 241 5.18 13.93 -0.27
C ASP A 241 5.55 13.11 0.99
N THR A 242 4.60 12.98 1.87
CA THR A 242 4.76 12.18 3.10
C THR A 242 4.30 10.73 2.92
N THR A 243 3.96 10.31 1.70
CA THR A 243 3.47 8.95 1.41
C THR A 243 4.33 7.90 2.08
N CYS A 244 3.69 7.00 2.81
CA CYS A 244 4.35 5.89 3.47
C CYS A 244 5.11 5.02 2.45
N PRO A 245 6.38 4.66 2.70
CA PRO A 245 7.15 3.81 1.79
C PRO A 245 6.51 2.45 1.48
N TRP A 246 5.72 1.90 2.41
CA TRP A 246 4.97 0.67 2.16
C TRP A 246 3.85 0.86 1.14
N VAL A 247 3.17 2.00 1.13
CA VAL A 247 2.19 2.37 0.11
C VAL A 247 2.87 2.51 -1.25
N SER A 248 3.97 3.24 -1.33
CA SER A 248 4.71 3.39 -2.59
C SER A 248 5.28 2.06 -3.13
N LYS A 249 5.53 1.09 -2.25
CA LYS A 249 5.93 -0.26 -2.66
C LYS A 249 4.80 -0.99 -3.38
N VAL A 250 3.54 -0.76 -2.98
CA VAL A 250 2.37 -1.27 -3.72
C VAL A 250 2.33 -0.67 -5.13
N TRP A 251 2.61 0.63 -5.29
CA TRP A 251 2.69 1.27 -6.61
C TRP A 251 3.75 0.61 -7.50
N THR A 252 4.89 0.22 -6.94
CA THR A 252 5.91 -0.55 -7.68
C THR A 252 5.38 -1.93 -8.12
N THR A 253 4.47 -2.53 -7.36
CA THR A 253 3.85 -3.80 -7.72
C THR A 253 2.89 -3.62 -8.89
N VAL A 254 2.03 -2.61 -8.86
CA VAL A 254 1.11 -2.33 -9.97
C VAL A 254 1.84 -1.89 -11.24
N ASP A 255 2.98 -1.18 -11.12
CA ASP A 255 3.87 -0.92 -12.27
C ASP A 255 4.35 -2.23 -12.96
N LYS A 256 4.63 -3.27 -12.17
CA LYS A 256 5.01 -4.59 -12.72
C LYS A 256 3.83 -5.29 -13.39
N HIS A 257 2.63 -5.17 -12.82
CA HIS A 257 1.41 -5.68 -13.46
C HIS A 257 1.22 -5.05 -14.84
N GLN A 258 1.40 -3.74 -14.93
CA GLN A 258 1.27 -2.98 -16.17
C GLN A 258 2.29 -3.41 -17.22
N LEU A 259 3.58 -3.56 -16.83
CA LEU A 259 4.64 -4.05 -17.71
C LEU A 259 4.37 -5.48 -18.22
N ALA A 260 3.67 -6.27 -17.42
CA ALA A 260 3.29 -7.63 -17.77
C ALA A 260 1.90 -7.71 -18.43
N GLU A 261 1.28 -6.57 -18.78
CA GLU A 261 -0.07 -6.50 -19.39
C GLU A 261 -1.13 -7.21 -18.54
N MET A 262 -1.04 -7.08 -17.22
CA MET A 262 -2.00 -7.64 -16.27
C MET A 262 -2.97 -6.55 -15.82
N THR A 263 -4.22 -6.94 -15.58
CA THR A 263 -5.14 -6.13 -14.79
C THR A 263 -4.74 -6.19 -13.31
N SER A 264 -4.64 -5.03 -12.66
CA SER A 264 -4.37 -4.96 -11.22
C SER A 264 -5.66 -5.23 -10.44
N LEU A 265 -5.73 -6.39 -9.81
CA LEU A 265 -6.76 -6.71 -8.83
C LEU A 265 -6.32 -6.15 -7.47
N ILE A 266 -7.04 -5.16 -6.93
CA ILE A 266 -6.66 -4.46 -5.71
C ILE A 266 -7.59 -4.90 -4.57
N HIS A 267 -7.05 -5.64 -3.60
CA HIS A 267 -7.78 -5.93 -2.36
C HIS A 267 -7.77 -4.71 -1.46
N GLY A 268 -8.90 -4.01 -1.36
CA GLY A 268 -9.01 -2.74 -0.66
C GLY A 268 -10.44 -2.22 -0.53
N LYS A 269 -10.60 -1.15 0.22
CA LYS A 269 -11.87 -0.43 0.36
C LYS A 269 -11.99 0.60 -0.77
N TYR A 270 -13.09 0.62 -1.50
CA TYR A 270 -13.30 1.46 -2.70
C TYR A 270 -13.03 2.95 -2.49
N GLN A 271 -13.47 3.47 -1.35
CA GLN A 271 -13.42 4.91 -1.03
C GLN A 271 -12.20 5.29 -0.17
N HIS A 272 -11.29 4.35 0.11
CA HIS A 272 -10.11 4.66 0.88
C HIS A 272 -9.05 5.32 0.00
N GLU A 273 -8.48 6.42 0.47
CA GLU A 273 -7.51 7.23 -0.28
C GLU A 273 -6.32 6.40 -0.82
N GLU A 274 -5.82 5.44 -0.04
CA GLU A 274 -4.74 4.55 -0.48
C GLU A 274 -5.16 3.65 -1.65
N ALA A 275 -6.40 3.14 -1.65
CA ALA A 275 -6.90 2.31 -2.74
C ALA A 275 -7.13 3.16 -4.00
N ILE A 276 -7.65 4.38 -3.85
CA ILE A 276 -7.83 5.35 -4.94
C ILE A 276 -6.48 5.74 -5.53
N ALA A 277 -5.50 6.10 -4.67
CA ALA A 277 -4.15 6.45 -5.11
C ALA A 277 -3.51 5.29 -5.87
N THR A 278 -3.61 4.05 -5.37
CA THR A 278 -3.07 2.87 -6.04
C THR A 278 -3.77 2.59 -7.37
N ALA A 279 -5.09 2.70 -7.43
CA ALA A 279 -5.89 2.52 -8.64
C ALA A 279 -5.53 3.54 -9.74
N SER A 280 -5.29 4.79 -9.34
CA SER A 280 -4.87 5.85 -10.28
C SER A 280 -3.54 5.55 -10.99
N MET A 281 -2.67 4.77 -10.35
CA MET A 281 -1.38 4.34 -10.93
C MET A 281 -1.53 3.19 -11.94
N CYS A 282 -2.70 2.54 -12.00
CA CYS A 282 -2.96 1.41 -12.90
C CYS A 282 -3.57 1.85 -14.22
N GLU A 283 -3.21 1.20 -15.34
CA GLU A 283 -3.96 1.35 -16.60
C GLU A 283 -5.32 0.68 -16.47
N THR A 284 -5.32 -0.59 -16.07
CA THR A 284 -6.53 -1.37 -15.85
C THR A 284 -6.53 -1.95 -14.45
N TYR A 285 -7.63 -1.76 -13.75
CA TYR A 285 -7.79 -2.26 -12.39
C TYR A 285 -9.22 -2.67 -12.08
N LEU A 286 -9.34 -3.51 -11.06
CA LEU A 286 -10.58 -3.84 -10.37
C LEU A 286 -10.29 -3.90 -8.87
N ILE A 287 -11.01 -3.12 -8.07
CA ILE A 287 -10.91 -3.15 -6.61
C ILE A 287 -11.92 -4.18 -6.09
N ILE A 288 -11.50 -5.05 -5.19
CA ILE A 288 -12.33 -6.02 -4.47
C ILE A 288 -12.16 -5.82 -2.96
N LYS A 289 -13.27 -5.88 -2.23
CA LYS A 289 -13.31 -5.52 -0.82
C LYS A 289 -12.99 -6.70 0.12
N ASN A 290 -13.31 -7.91 -0.28
CA ASN A 290 -13.23 -9.09 0.57
C ASN A 290 -13.27 -10.40 -0.25
N MET A 291 -13.15 -11.52 0.47
CA MET A 291 -13.21 -12.86 -0.12
C MET A 291 -14.52 -13.16 -0.86
N LYS A 292 -15.67 -12.62 -0.41
CA LYS A 292 -16.95 -12.84 -1.08
C LYS A 292 -16.93 -12.27 -2.51
N GLU A 293 -16.47 -11.03 -2.67
CA GLU A 293 -16.33 -10.41 -3.98
C GLU A 293 -15.27 -11.11 -4.83
N ALA A 294 -14.16 -11.55 -4.21
CA ALA A 294 -13.15 -12.35 -4.90
C ALA A 294 -13.72 -13.66 -5.46
N THR A 295 -14.55 -14.37 -4.68
CA THR A 295 -15.21 -15.61 -5.11
C THR A 295 -16.18 -15.35 -6.27
N GLU A 296 -16.93 -14.27 -6.21
CA GLU A 296 -17.88 -13.90 -7.27
C GLU A 296 -17.15 -13.61 -8.62
N ILE A 297 -16.02 -12.89 -8.57
CA ILE A 297 -15.19 -12.66 -9.75
C ILE A 297 -14.55 -13.97 -10.23
N ALA A 298 -14.13 -14.86 -9.33
CA ALA A 298 -13.58 -16.17 -9.69
C ALA A 298 -14.61 -17.05 -10.39
N SER A 299 -15.86 -17.11 -9.89
CA SER A 299 -16.97 -17.81 -10.53
C SER A 299 -17.28 -17.25 -11.93
N TYR A 300 -17.26 -15.91 -12.09
CA TYR A 300 -17.40 -15.29 -13.40
C TYR A 300 -16.26 -15.70 -14.36
N ILE A 301 -15.01 -15.72 -13.92
CA ILE A 301 -13.85 -16.13 -14.76
C ILE A 301 -14.00 -17.57 -15.26
N LEU A 302 -14.57 -18.46 -14.42
CA LEU A 302 -14.79 -19.87 -14.73
C LEU A 302 -16.11 -20.12 -15.46
N GLN A 303 -16.96 -19.09 -15.64
CA GLN A 303 -18.31 -19.22 -16.21
C GLN A 303 -19.15 -20.29 -15.48
N GLU A 304 -19.06 -20.31 -14.14
CA GLU A 304 -19.80 -21.25 -13.32
C GLU A 304 -21.32 -20.97 -13.38
N PRO A 305 -22.19 -22.01 -13.28
CA PRO A 305 -23.63 -21.79 -13.27
C PRO A 305 -24.07 -20.78 -12.20
N GLY A 306 -24.84 -19.77 -12.60
CA GLY A 306 -25.31 -18.71 -11.70
C GLY A 306 -24.28 -17.61 -11.41
N CYS A 307 -23.15 -17.55 -12.13
CA CYS A 307 -22.26 -16.39 -12.07
C CYS A 307 -22.92 -15.15 -12.68
N LEU A 308 -22.37 -13.98 -12.37
CA LEU A 308 -22.81 -12.70 -12.93
C LEU A 308 -22.68 -12.70 -14.46
N THR A 309 -23.60 -12.01 -15.13
CA THR A 309 -23.42 -11.62 -16.55
C THR A 309 -22.41 -10.48 -16.67
N ASP A 310 -21.97 -10.17 -17.89
CA ASP A 310 -21.06 -9.05 -18.14
C ASP A 310 -21.67 -7.73 -17.67
N GLU A 311 -22.95 -7.52 -17.96
CA GLU A 311 -23.70 -6.32 -17.60
C GLU A 311 -23.86 -6.18 -16.07
N GLU A 312 -24.20 -7.27 -15.40
CA GLU A 312 -24.35 -7.29 -13.94
C GLU A 312 -23.01 -7.02 -13.26
N LEU A 313 -21.92 -7.61 -13.76
CA LEU A 313 -20.58 -7.38 -13.22
C LEU A 313 -20.16 -5.92 -13.41
N LEU A 314 -20.33 -5.38 -14.63
CA LEU A 314 -20.00 -3.99 -14.92
C LEU A 314 -20.84 -3.02 -14.09
N ALA A 315 -22.14 -3.26 -13.95
CA ALA A 315 -23.02 -2.44 -13.12
C ALA A 315 -22.60 -2.46 -11.64
N LYS A 316 -22.31 -3.64 -11.11
CA LYS A 316 -21.93 -3.84 -9.71
C LYS A 316 -20.58 -3.19 -9.38
N TYR A 317 -19.57 -3.34 -10.24
CA TYR A 317 -18.22 -2.87 -10.00
C TYR A 317 -17.88 -1.55 -10.74
N LYS A 318 -18.87 -0.84 -11.29
CA LYS A 318 -18.68 0.44 -11.99
C LYS A 318 -17.84 1.44 -11.21
N HIS A 319 -18.03 1.51 -9.90
CA HIS A 319 -17.32 2.43 -8.99
C HIS A 319 -15.94 1.89 -8.52
N ALA A 320 -15.61 0.66 -8.86
CA ALA A 320 -14.46 -0.08 -8.37
C ALA A 320 -13.51 -0.52 -9.50
N ALA A 321 -13.84 -0.23 -10.74
CA ALA A 321 -13.06 -0.61 -11.90
C ALA A 321 -12.61 0.61 -12.72
N SER A 322 -11.59 0.44 -13.55
CA SER A 322 -11.19 1.45 -14.53
C SER A 322 -12.32 1.72 -15.54
N ALA A 323 -12.44 2.97 -16.03
CA ALA A 323 -13.55 3.40 -16.90
C ALA A 323 -13.71 2.55 -18.18
N HIS A 324 -12.61 2.01 -18.70
CA HIS A 324 -12.59 1.15 -19.90
C HIS A 324 -12.54 -0.34 -19.57
N PHE A 325 -12.89 -0.73 -18.34
CA PHE A 325 -12.86 -2.11 -17.91
C PHE A 325 -13.84 -2.98 -18.70
N ASP A 326 -13.32 -4.04 -19.31
CA ASP A 326 -14.06 -5.07 -20.05
C ASP A 326 -13.78 -6.43 -19.39
N PRO A 327 -14.74 -7.07 -18.73
CA PRO A 327 -14.51 -8.31 -18.00
C PRO A 327 -13.94 -9.44 -18.88
N ARG A 328 -14.41 -9.54 -20.12
CA ARG A 328 -13.98 -10.59 -21.05
C ARG A 328 -12.52 -10.46 -21.48
N LYS A 329 -12.00 -9.22 -21.52
CA LYS A 329 -10.62 -8.94 -21.88
C LYS A 329 -9.71 -8.87 -20.66
N HIS A 330 -10.14 -8.12 -19.65
CA HIS A 330 -9.27 -7.69 -18.57
C HIS A 330 -9.19 -8.69 -17.41
N LEU A 331 -10.08 -9.69 -17.33
CA LEU A 331 -9.97 -10.79 -16.37
C LEU A 331 -9.19 -12.00 -16.87
N LYS A 332 -8.51 -11.88 -18.02
CA LYS A 332 -7.67 -12.97 -18.58
C LYS A 332 -6.30 -13.09 -17.92
N LYS A 333 -5.76 -12.00 -17.39
CA LYS A 333 -4.43 -11.95 -16.79
C LYS A 333 -4.43 -10.98 -15.62
N LEU A 334 -4.24 -11.49 -14.43
CA LEU A 334 -4.41 -10.76 -13.18
C LEU A 334 -3.12 -10.66 -12.38
N GLY A 335 -2.90 -9.51 -11.76
CA GLY A 335 -1.89 -9.33 -10.72
C GLY A 335 -2.56 -8.80 -9.46
N LEU A 336 -2.27 -9.38 -8.30
CA LEU A 336 -2.86 -8.97 -7.03
C LEU A 336 -2.00 -7.91 -6.33
N ALA A 337 -2.66 -6.82 -5.93
CA ALA A 337 -2.13 -5.81 -5.03
C ALA A 337 -3.11 -5.62 -3.86
N ASN A 338 -2.67 -4.95 -2.79
CA ASN A 338 -3.55 -4.70 -1.65
C ASN A 338 -3.31 -3.33 -1.01
N GLN A 339 -4.36 -2.75 -0.47
CA GLN A 339 -4.28 -1.68 0.49
C GLN A 339 -3.53 -2.19 1.73
N THR A 340 -2.55 -1.43 2.24
CA THR A 340 -1.61 -1.90 3.28
C THR A 340 -2.29 -2.30 4.59
N THR A 341 -3.47 -1.74 4.87
CA THR A 341 -4.25 -1.99 6.08
C THR A 341 -5.22 -3.19 5.98
N MET A 342 -5.25 -3.91 4.85
CA MET A 342 -6.05 -5.12 4.70
C MET A 342 -5.43 -6.31 5.42
N TYR A 343 -6.27 -7.25 5.86
CA TYR A 343 -5.79 -8.45 6.55
C TYR A 343 -4.92 -9.31 5.65
N LYS A 344 -3.67 -9.51 6.05
CA LYS A 344 -2.69 -10.30 5.29
C LYS A 344 -3.19 -11.70 4.95
N LYS A 345 -3.84 -12.38 5.90
CA LYS A 345 -4.37 -13.74 5.70
C LYS A 345 -5.46 -13.76 4.62
N GLU A 346 -6.34 -12.74 4.59
CA GLU A 346 -7.38 -12.63 3.59
C GLU A 346 -6.80 -12.32 2.21
N THR A 347 -5.86 -11.38 2.11
CA THR A 347 -5.15 -11.10 0.84
C THR A 347 -4.47 -12.36 0.29
N GLN A 348 -3.81 -13.13 1.16
CA GLN A 348 -3.18 -14.39 0.75
C GLN A 348 -4.18 -15.46 0.28
N ALA A 349 -5.34 -15.55 0.95
CA ALA A 349 -6.39 -16.46 0.56
C ALA A 349 -7.02 -16.07 -0.79
N ILE A 350 -7.24 -14.77 -1.03
CA ILE A 350 -7.68 -14.22 -2.31
C ILE A 350 -6.65 -14.54 -3.41
N GLY A 351 -5.37 -14.36 -3.14
CA GLY A 351 -4.30 -14.70 -4.09
C GLY A 351 -4.33 -16.17 -4.50
N LYS A 352 -4.48 -17.08 -3.53
CA LYS A 352 -4.61 -18.53 -3.78
C LYS A 352 -5.88 -18.89 -4.54
N LEU A 353 -6.98 -18.18 -4.28
CA LEU A 353 -8.22 -18.37 -5.02
C LEU A 353 -8.00 -18.06 -6.50
N PHE A 354 -7.46 -16.89 -6.83
CA PHE A 354 -7.23 -16.51 -8.22
C PHE A 354 -6.17 -17.36 -8.92
N GLU A 355 -5.11 -17.77 -8.21
CA GLU A 355 -4.12 -18.71 -8.74
C GLU A 355 -4.80 -20.01 -9.22
N LYS A 356 -5.62 -20.62 -8.35
CA LYS A 356 -6.40 -21.82 -8.69
C LYS A 356 -7.38 -21.58 -9.83
N THR A 357 -8.08 -20.47 -9.80
CA THR A 357 -9.06 -20.06 -10.82
C THR A 357 -8.40 -19.96 -12.20
N MET A 358 -7.25 -19.28 -12.27
CA MET A 358 -6.55 -19.10 -13.54
C MET A 358 -5.96 -20.41 -14.08
N VAL A 359 -5.48 -21.30 -13.22
CA VAL A 359 -5.02 -22.65 -13.61
C VAL A 359 -6.21 -23.45 -14.15
N ARG A 360 -7.33 -23.51 -13.41
CA ARG A 360 -8.53 -24.23 -13.83
C ARG A 360 -9.06 -23.72 -15.17
N ARG A 361 -9.15 -22.41 -15.34
CA ARG A 361 -9.54 -21.81 -16.61
C ARG A 361 -8.65 -22.25 -17.77
N ARG A 362 -7.33 -22.28 -17.57
CA ARG A 362 -6.38 -22.71 -18.61
C ARG A 362 -6.58 -24.16 -18.99
N LEU A 363 -6.83 -25.05 -18.02
CA LEU A 363 -7.11 -26.47 -18.29
C LEU A 363 -8.41 -26.62 -19.10
N MET A 364 -9.48 -25.91 -18.73
CA MET A 364 -10.74 -25.92 -19.48
C MET A 364 -10.61 -25.47 -20.93
N MET A 365 -9.68 -24.53 -21.21
CA MET A 365 -9.40 -24.10 -22.58
C MET A 365 -8.63 -25.17 -23.39
N ILE A 366 -7.68 -25.86 -22.78
CA ILE A 366 -6.94 -26.96 -23.41
C ILE A 366 -7.90 -28.10 -23.75
N ASP A 367 -8.74 -28.52 -22.82
CA ASP A 367 -9.72 -29.58 -23.03
C ASP A 367 -10.73 -29.23 -24.16
N ALA A 368 -11.05 -27.95 -24.34
CA ALA A 368 -11.92 -27.49 -25.42
C ALA A 368 -11.19 -27.51 -26.78
N ASP A 369 -9.95 -27.07 -26.83
CA ASP A 369 -9.14 -27.10 -28.07
C ASP A 369 -8.92 -28.56 -28.54
N ASP A 370 -8.63 -29.50 -27.62
CA ASP A 370 -8.47 -30.94 -27.93
C ASP A 370 -9.79 -31.57 -28.41
N ALA A 371 -10.94 -31.11 -27.89
CA ALA A 371 -12.25 -31.60 -28.33
C ALA A 371 -12.63 -31.09 -29.72
N ASP A 372 -12.26 -29.86 -30.08
CA ASP A 372 -12.48 -29.31 -31.42
C ASP A 372 -11.61 -30.01 -32.47
N ASP A 373 -10.32 -30.32 -32.17
CA ASP A 373 -9.45 -31.08 -33.07
C ASP A 373 -9.98 -32.49 -33.29
N ALA A 374 -10.48 -33.17 -32.26
CA ALA A 374 -11.10 -34.50 -32.38
C ALA A 374 -12.38 -34.51 -33.22
N SER A 375 -13.10 -33.36 -33.29
CA SER A 375 -14.31 -33.20 -34.09
C SER A 375 -14.03 -32.95 -35.58
N LEU A 376 -12.82 -32.50 -35.93
CA LEU A 376 -12.39 -32.25 -37.30
C LEU A 376 -11.83 -33.51 -37.98
N GLU A 377 -11.53 -34.58 -37.21
CA GLU A 377 -11.05 -35.88 -37.74
C GLU A 377 -12.18 -36.88 -37.98
N GLN A 378 -13.44 -36.54 -37.77
CA GLN A 378 -14.65 -37.33 -38.10
C GLN A 378 -15.38 -36.74 -39.32
#